data_4f960ba0d45d66d635dc8db27f51730b
#
_entry.id   4f960ba0d45d66d635dc8db27f51730b
#
_cell.length_a   1.000
_cell.length_b   1.000
_cell.length_c   1.000
_cell.angle_alpha   90.00
_cell.angle_beta   90.00
_cell.angle_gamma   90.00
#
_symmetry.space_group_name_H-M   'P 1'
#
loop_
_entity.id
_entity.type
_entity.pdbx_description
1 polymer ?
#
loop_
_entity_poly.entity_id
_entity_poly.type
_entity_poly.pdbx_seq_one_letter_code
_entity_poly.pdbx_strand_id
1 'polypeptide(L)'
;MAELGALNSLLRSSSIEDHEEALRIADAATKSSRSGDDITAHHTKVVALLKLDRFDDALRAIAAAGNRLEDLCLLEKAYALYKTGQLSEAEAALDIAAKSRGARHVAAQIAYRAEKFDHAATIYRELLNAADEGLVGEENDLRINLLAADAQLEWAGDGHRVPSNEKQPGREEMEAFETAYNAACGCLARGDFAKAAMLLKRSRDLCEASEDLGDEEKKTELVPIIVQQAYVSTKLGKLEEAAALQNVVVLDE
;
A
#
# COMPACT_ATOMS: atom_id res chain seq x y z
N MET A 1 2.36 2.14 -33.87
CA MET A 1 2.92 0.95 -33.18
C MET A 1 4.07 1.32 -32.24
N ALA A 2 5.15 1.95 -32.70
CA ALA A 2 6.28 2.34 -31.83
C ALA A 2 5.88 3.37 -30.76
N GLU A 3 5.01 4.32 -31.08
CA GLU A 3 4.52 5.37 -30.16
C GLU A 3 3.71 4.80 -28.99
N LEU A 4 2.85 3.80 -29.24
CA LEU A 4 2.05 3.15 -28.20
C LEU A 4 2.92 2.29 -27.25
N GLY A 5 3.96 1.64 -27.80
CA GLY A 5 4.91 0.90 -26.97
C GLY A 5 5.69 1.82 -26.03
N ALA A 6 6.12 3.00 -26.53
CA ALA A 6 6.77 4.01 -25.71
C ALA A 6 5.82 4.59 -24.66
N LEU A 7 4.57 4.91 -25.02
CA LEU A 7 3.56 5.40 -24.09
C LEU A 7 3.28 4.39 -22.97
N ASN A 8 3.12 3.11 -23.29
CA ASN A 8 2.92 2.06 -22.29
C ASN A 8 4.12 1.92 -21.33
N SER A 9 5.35 2.00 -21.88
CA SER A 9 6.56 1.97 -21.05
C SER A 9 6.63 3.17 -20.11
N LEU A 10 6.30 4.37 -20.57
CA LEU A 10 6.28 5.60 -19.76
C LEU A 10 5.21 5.55 -18.67
N LEU A 11 4.01 5.03 -18.99
CA LEU A 11 2.95 4.82 -17.99
C LEU A 11 3.39 3.85 -16.88
N ARG A 12 4.00 2.74 -17.24
CA ARG A 12 4.48 1.73 -16.28
C ARG A 12 5.60 2.26 -15.39
N SER A 13 6.46 3.11 -15.91
CA SER A 13 7.53 3.78 -15.15
C SER A 13 7.06 4.98 -14.35
N SER A 14 5.76 5.28 -14.35
CA SER A 14 5.18 6.48 -13.71
C SER A 14 5.78 7.81 -14.21
N SER A 15 6.31 7.83 -15.43
CA SER A 15 6.91 9.02 -16.05
C SER A 15 5.88 9.90 -16.79
N ILE A 16 4.60 9.54 -16.77
CA ILE A 16 3.48 10.29 -17.32
C ILE A 16 2.54 10.67 -16.18
N GLU A 17 2.24 11.95 -16.06
CA GLU A 17 1.28 12.50 -15.10
C GLU A 17 -0.15 12.58 -15.67
N ASP A 18 -0.30 12.80 -17.00
CA ASP A 18 -1.61 12.88 -17.66
C ASP A 18 -2.12 11.48 -18.07
N HIS A 19 -2.68 10.77 -17.09
CA HIS A 19 -3.23 9.43 -17.31
C HIS A 19 -4.54 9.45 -18.10
N GLU A 20 -5.33 10.53 -18.05
CA GLU A 20 -6.56 10.69 -18.84
C GLU A 20 -6.24 10.81 -20.33
N GLU A 21 -5.24 11.59 -20.69
CA GLU A 21 -4.80 11.70 -22.09
C GLU A 21 -4.22 10.37 -22.60
N ALA A 22 -3.45 9.67 -21.76
CA ALA A 22 -2.95 8.34 -22.08
C ALA A 22 -4.10 7.34 -22.33
N LEU A 23 -5.14 7.37 -21.51
CA LEU A 23 -6.35 6.56 -21.68
C LEU A 23 -7.07 6.91 -22.99
N ARG A 24 -7.22 8.21 -23.30
CA ARG A 24 -7.87 8.67 -24.53
C ARG A 24 -7.13 8.19 -25.78
N ILE A 25 -5.80 8.24 -25.80
CA ILE A 25 -4.97 7.75 -26.90
C ILE A 25 -5.11 6.26 -27.07
N ALA A 26 -5.04 5.49 -25.97
CA ALA A 26 -5.19 4.03 -25.98
C ALA A 26 -6.58 3.61 -26.48
N ASP A 27 -7.66 4.27 -26.03
CA ASP A 27 -9.02 4.05 -26.48
C ASP A 27 -9.21 4.32 -28.00
N ALA A 28 -8.62 5.38 -28.51
CA ALA A 28 -8.65 5.68 -29.93
C ALA A 28 -7.92 4.59 -30.74
N ALA A 29 -6.79 4.11 -30.26
CA ALA A 29 -6.00 3.06 -30.91
C ALA A 29 -6.75 1.72 -30.92
N THR A 30 -7.38 1.32 -29.82
CA THR A 30 -8.19 0.08 -29.76
C THR A 30 -9.38 0.10 -30.70
N LYS A 31 -10.02 1.28 -30.90
CA LYS A 31 -11.15 1.44 -31.82
C LYS A 31 -10.73 1.49 -33.29
N SER A 32 -9.54 1.99 -33.60
CA SER A 32 -9.03 2.15 -34.97
C SER A 32 -8.37 0.89 -35.53
N SER A 33 -7.97 -0.04 -34.67
CA SER A 33 -7.35 -1.30 -35.07
C SER A 33 -8.35 -2.19 -35.82
N ARG A 34 -8.12 -2.38 -37.13
CA ARG A 34 -8.98 -3.21 -38.00
C ARG A 34 -8.98 -4.70 -37.66
N SER A 35 -8.02 -5.18 -36.87
CA SER A 35 -7.88 -6.61 -36.53
C SER A 35 -8.27 -6.92 -35.07
N GLY A 36 -8.61 -5.91 -34.24
CA GLY A 36 -8.87 -6.15 -32.81
C GLY A 36 -7.64 -6.65 -32.03
N ASP A 37 -6.49 -6.75 -32.68
CA ASP A 37 -5.33 -7.54 -32.26
C ASP A 37 -4.15 -6.66 -31.78
N ASP A 38 -4.37 -5.36 -31.56
CA ASP A 38 -3.34 -4.49 -30.96
C ASP A 38 -3.31 -4.66 -29.44
N ILE A 39 -2.66 -5.75 -29.02
CA ILE A 39 -2.51 -6.11 -27.62
C ILE A 39 -1.80 -5.01 -26.82
N THR A 40 -0.91 -4.22 -27.47
CA THR A 40 -0.21 -3.10 -26.84
C THR A 40 -1.17 -1.98 -26.50
N ALA A 41 -2.10 -1.64 -27.40
CA ALA A 41 -3.10 -0.62 -27.13
C ALA A 41 -4.05 -1.03 -25.99
N HIS A 42 -4.48 -2.29 -25.96
CA HIS A 42 -5.29 -2.82 -24.87
C HIS A 42 -4.55 -2.82 -23.54
N HIS A 43 -3.28 -3.24 -23.51
CA HIS A 43 -2.45 -3.22 -22.31
C HIS A 43 -2.23 -1.77 -21.80
N THR A 44 -1.90 -0.84 -22.71
CA THR A 44 -1.77 0.60 -22.36
C THR A 44 -3.05 1.14 -21.74
N LYS A 45 -4.22 0.78 -22.29
CA LYS A 45 -5.53 1.14 -21.72
C LYS A 45 -5.70 0.60 -20.30
N VAL A 46 -5.37 -0.67 -20.06
CA VAL A 46 -5.47 -1.27 -18.72
C VAL A 46 -4.58 -0.53 -17.73
N VAL A 47 -3.32 -0.26 -18.07
CA VAL A 47 -2.39 0.46 -17.18
C VAL A 47 -2.89 1.88 -16.88
N ALA A 48 -3.39 2.61 -17.89
CA ALA A 48 -3.97 3.94 -17.68
C ALA A 48 -5.18 3.92 -16.75
N LEU A 49 -6.07 2.93 -16.91
CA LEU A 49 -7.24 2.75 -16.04
C LEU A 49 -6.83 2.48 -14.58
N LEU A 50 -5.79 1.66 -14.36
CA LEU A 50 -5.26 1.42 -13.02
C LEU A 50 -4.67 2.67 -12.38
N LYS A 51 -3.96 3.51 -13.15
CA LYS A 51 -3.41 4.79 -12.69
C LYS A 51 -4.47 5.83 -12.36
N LEU A 52 -5.68 5.68 -12.90
CA LEU A 52 -6.86 6.50 -12.63
C LEU A 52 -7.78 5.89 -11.56
N ASP A 53 -7.34 4.87 -10.85
CA ASP A 53 -8.12 4.11 -9.85
C ASP A 53 -9.44 3.53 -10.38
N ARG A 54 -9.55 3.35 -11.71
CA ARG A 54 -10.72 2.80 -12.39
C ARG A 54 -10.61 1.27 -12.49
N PHE A 55 -10.53 0.59 -11.36
CA PHE A 55 -10.22 -0.84 -11.25
C PHE A 55 -11.26 -1.74 -11.94
N ASP A 56 -12.54 -1.46 -11.77
CA ASP A 56 -13.61 -2.23 -12.43
C ASP A 56 -13.58 -2.07 -13.96
N ASP A 57 -13.24 -0.88 -14.46
CA ASP A 57 -13.06 -0.65 -15.88
C ASP A 57 -11.85 -1.41 -16.42
N ALA A 58 -10.77 -1.48 -15.67
CA ALA A 58 -9.59 -2.26 -16.03
C ALA A 58 -9.92 -3.75 -16.14
N LEU A 59 -10.64 -4.33 -15.16
CA LEU A 59 -11.09 -5.72 -15.20
C LEU A 59 -12.00 -6.00 -16.40
N ARG A 60 -12.94 -5.09 -16.69
CA ARG A 60 -13.79 -5.20 -17.89
C ARG A 60 -13.00 -5.14 -19.19
N ALA A 61 -11.98 -4.26 -19.25
CA ALA A 61 -11.12 -4.14 -20.43
C ALA A 61 -10.29 -5.42 -20.68
N ILE A 62 -9.76 -6.03 -19.63
CA ILE A 62 -9.03 -7.30 -19.69
C ILE A 62 -9.94 -8.41 -20.21
N ALA A 63 -11.11 -8.58 -19.60
CA ALA A 63 -12.08 -9.62 -19.96
C ALA A 63 -12.59 -9.47 -21.42
N ALA A 64 -12.84 -8.25 -21.88
CA ALA A 64 -13.33 -7.97 -23.23
C ALA A 64 -12.30 -8.27 -24.33
N ALA A 65 -11.00 -8.16 -24.04
CA ALA A 65 -9.94 -8.40 -25.03
C ALA A 65 -9.50 -9.87 -25.13
N GLY A 66 -10.00 -10.72 -24.25
CA GLY A 66 -9.80 -12.18 -24.27
C GLY A 66 -8.48 -12.66 -23.69
N ASN A 67 -8.28 -13.97 -23.71
CA ASN A 67 -7.25 -14.69 -22.96
C ASN A 67 -5.83 -14.16 -23.20
N ARG A 68 -5.50 -13.74 -24.43
CA ARG A 68 -4.16 -13.26 -24.77
C ARG A 68 -3.76 -12.00 -23.98
N LEU A 69 -4.71 -11.08 -23.76
CA LEU A 69 -4.47 -9.91 -22.92
C LEU A 69 -4.47 -10.29 -21.44
N GLU A 70 -5.37 -11.20 -21.05
CA GLU A 70 -5.45 -11.69 -19.68
C GLU A 70 -4.13 -12.31 -19.22
N ASP A 71 -3.50 -13.16 -20.03
CA ASP A 71 -2.19 -13.76 -19.76
C ASP A 71 -1.08 -12.71 -19.65
N LEU A 72 -1.17 -11.62 -20.40
CA LEU A 72 -0.21 -10.50 -20.34
C LEU A 72 -0.41 -9.62 -19.10
N CYS A 73 -1.64 -9.48 -18.63
CA CYS A 73 -2.06 -8.54 -17.58
C CYS A 73 -2.31 -9.23 -16.24
N LEU A 74 -1.68 -10.37 -15.94
CA LEU A 74 -1.93 -11.12 -14.70
C LEU A 74 -1.65 -10.29 -13.45
N LEU A 75 -0.58 -9.50 -13.44
CA LEU A 75 -0.24 -8.61 -12.32
C LEU A 75 -1.25 -7.46 -12.20
N GLU A 76 -1.55 -6.81 -13.31
CA GLU A 76 -2.52 -5.72 -13.39
C GLU A 76 -3.93 -6.19 -12.96
N LYS A 77 -4.32 -7.39 -13.40
CA LYS A 77 -5.58 -8.05 -13.00
C LYS A 77 -5.59 -8.35 -11.50
N ALA A 78 -4.53 -8.95 -10.97
CA ALA A 78 -4.42 -9.25 -9.55
C ALA A 78 -4.52 -7.98 -8.70
N TYR A 79 -3.84 -6.91 -9.11
CA TYR A 79 -3.89 -5.63 -8.42
C TYR A 79 -5.31 -5.01 -8.45
N ALA A 80 -5.98 -5.01 -9.60
CA ALA A 80 -7.35 -4.52 -9.73
C ALA A 80 -8.34 -5.33 -8.85
N LEU A 81 -8.22 -6.67 -8.85
CA LEU A 81 -9.02 -7.55 -8.00
C LEU A 81 -8.76 -7.28 -6.51
N TYR A 82 -7.50 -7.07 -6.12
CA TYR A 82 -7.15 -6.68 -4.75
C TYR A 82 -7.81 -5.35 -4.34
N LYS A 83 -7.73 -4.33 -5.20
CA LYS A 83 -8.32 -3.00 -4.92
C LYS A 83 -9.84 -3.05 -4.84
N THR A 84 -10.51 -3.93 -5.60
CA THR A 84 -11.97 -4.16 -5.56
C THR A 84 -12.42 -5.15 -4.48
N GLY A 85 -11.49 -5.69 -3.67
CA GLY A 85 -11.79 -6.56 -2.54
C GLY A 85 -12.00 -8.05 -2.89
N GLN A 86 -11.73 -8.44 -4.13
CA GLN A 86 -11.86 -9.82 -4.62
C GLN A 86 -10.55 -10.59 -4.34
N LEU A 87 -10.27 -10.83 -3.04
CA LEU A 87 -8.96 -11.31 -2.59
C LEU A 87 -8.61 -12.72 -3.09
N SER A 88 -9.60 -13.63 -3.13
CA SER A 88 -9.38 -15.02 -3.59
C SER A 88 -9.03 -15.09 -5.07
N GLU A 89 -9.70 -14.28 -5.89
CA GLU A 89 -9.43 -14.19 -7.32
C GLU A 89 -8.08 -13.50 -7.59
N ALA A 90 -7.73 -12.50 -6.78
CA ALA A 90 -6.45 -11.84 -6.85
C ALA A 90 -5.28 -12.78 -6.52
N GLU A 91 -5.42 -13.61 -5.47
CA GLU A 91 -4.45 -14.64 -5.08
C GLU A 91 -4.28 -15.67 -6.21
N ALA A 92 -5.38 -16.17 -6.79
CA ALA A 92 -5.34 -17.12 -7.90
C ALA A 92 -4.67 -16.54 -9.17
N ALA A 93 -4.86 -15.26 -9.48
CA ALA A 93 -4.19 -14.61 -10.60
C ALA A 93 -2.66 -14.46 -10.36
N LEU A 94 -2.25 -14.24 -9.12
CA LEU A 94 -0.84 -14.15 -8.75
C LEU A 94 -0.11 -15.49 -8.77
N ASP A 95 -0.78 -16.59 -8.44
CA ASP A 95 -0.16 -17.94 -8.50
C ASP A 95 0.40 -18.25 -9.88
N ILE A 96 -0.18 -17.67 -10.92
CA ILE A 96 0.27 -17.79 -12.30
C ILE A 96 1.41 -16.80 -12.61
N ALA A 97 1.35 -15.57 -12.04
CA ALA A 97 2.27 -14.45 -12.29
C ALA A 97 3.52 -14.44 -11.37
N ALA A 98 3.62 -15.34 -10.42
CA ALA A 98 4.28 -15.30 -9.12
C ALA A 98 5.80 -15.09 -9.04
N LYS A 99 6.50 -14.61 -10.06
CA LYS A 99 7.97 -14.48 -9.98
C LYS A 99 8.51 -13.04 -10.04
N SER A 100 7.68 -12.05 -10.38
CA SER A 100 8.14 -10.67 -10.44
C SER A 100 8.13 -10.02 -9.05
N ARG A 101 9.02 -9.06 -8.81
CA ARG A 101 9.04 -8.27 -7.58
C ARG A 101 7.67 -7.60 -7.32
N GLY A 102 7.06 -6.99 -8.35
CA GLY A 102 5.73 -6.38 -8.25
C GLY A 102 4.62 -7.38 -7.86
N ALA A 103 4.66 -8.62 -8.38
CA ALA A 103 3.71 -9.65 -7.98
C ALA A 103 3.86 -10.02 -6.49
N ARG A 104 5.08 -10.05 -5.97
CA ARG A 104 5.35 -10.29 -4.55
C ARG A 104 4.82 -9.14 -3.66
N HIS A 105 4.95 -7.88 -4.10
CA HIS A 105 4.34 -6.75 -3.39
C HIS A 105 2.81 -6.92 -3.28
N VAL A 106 2.15 -7.20 -4.40
CA VAL A 106 0.69 -7.40 -4.42
C VAL A 106 0.30 -8.62 -3.57
N ALA A 107 1.09 -9.72 -3.61
CA ALA A 107 0.85 -10.89 -2.77
C ALA A 107 0.93 -10.56 -1.28
N ALA A 108 1.92 -9.76 -0.85
CA ALA A 108 2.04 -9.33 0.54
C ALA A 108 0.86 -8.46 0.98
N GLN A 109 0.40 -7.54 0.13
CA GLN A 109 -0.76 -6.70 0.40
C GLN A 109 -2.06 -7.53 0.49
N ILE A 110 -2.25 -8.52 -0.40
CA ILE A 110 -3.37 -9.46 -0.33
C ILE A 110 -3.32 -10.27 0.96
N ALA A 111 -2.15 -10.81 1.31
CA ALA A 111 -1.97 -11.58 2.54
C ALA A 111 -2.29 -10.73 3.78
N TYR A 112 -1.83 -9.47 3.83
CA TYR A 112 -2.15 -8.56 4.92
C TYR A 112 -3.66 -8.32 5.04
N ARG A 113 -4.33 -8.03 3.92
CA ARG A 113 -5.77 -7.76 3.90
C ARG A 113 -6.63 -9.00 4.18
N ALA A 114 -6.09 -10.20 3.90
CA ALA A 114 -6.67 -11.48 4.25
C ALA A 114 -6.33 -11.92 5.70
N GLU A 115 -5.72 -11.02 6.50
CA GLU A 115 -5.29 -11.27 7.88
C GLU A 115 -4.25 -12.41 8.03
N LYS A 116 -3.59 -12.78 6.93
CA LYS A 116 -2.47 -13.72 6.91
C LYS A 116 -1.15 -12.97 7.23
N PHE A 117 -1.09 -12.33 8.41
CA PHE A 117 -0.02 -11.38 8.76
C PHE A 117 1.38 -12.00 8.76
N ASP A 118 1.52 -13.26 9.19
CA ASP A 118 2.78 -14.00 9.15
C ASP A 118 3.31 -14.16 7.72
N HIS A 119 2.41 -14.49 6.78
CA HIS A 119 2.75 -14.62 5.38
C HIS A 119 3.13 -13.27 4.76
N ALA A 120 2.37 -12.21 5.05
CA ALA A 120 2.69 -10.86 4.62
C ALA A 120 4.07 -10.40 5.11
N ALA A 121 4.34 -10.54 6.41
CA ALA A 121 5.62 -10.20 7.02
C ALA A 121 6.80 -10.98 6.40
N THR A 122 6.60 -12.27 6.13
CA THR A 122 7.62 -13.10 5.47
C THR A 122 7.97 -12.55 4.09
N ILE A 123 6.97 -12.23 3.26
CA ILE A 123 7.21 -11.68 1.91
C ILE A 123 7.91 -10.31 1.99
N TYR A 124 7.48 -9.41 2.90
CA TYR A 124 8.13 -8.10 3.05
C TYR A 124 9.59 -8.23 3.48
N ARG A 125 9.93 -9.14 4.42
CA ARG A 125 11.32 -9.42 4.81
C ARG A 125 12.15 -9.93 3.65
N GLU A 126 11.60 -10.84 2.85
CA GLU A 126 12.29 -11.35 1.67
C GLU A 126 12.52 -10.26 0.62
N LEU A 127 11.56 -9.35 0.41
CA LEU A 127 11.70 -8.21 -0.50
C LEU A 127 12.77 -7.23 -0.02
N LEU A 128 12.84 -6.95 1.28
CA LEU A 128 13.88 -6.12 1.90
C LEU A 128 15.29 -6.74 1.77
N ASN A 129 15.40 -8.05 1.91
CA ASN A 129 16.67 -8.76 1.80
C ASN A 129 17.16 -8.91 0.34
N ALA A 130 16.28 -8.78 -0.65
CA ALA A 130 16.60 -8.83 -2.08
C ALA A 130 16.99 -7.44 -2.63
N ALA A 131 17.94 -6.78 -1.98
CA ALA A 131 18.27 -5.36 -2.15
C ALA A 131 18.73 -4.96 -3.57
N ASP A 132 19.21 -5.90 -4.40
CA ASP A 132 19.76 -5.59 -5.73
C ASP A 132 18.69 -5.34 -6.81
N GLU A 133 17.40 -5.51 -6.51
CA GLU A 133 16.29 -5.43 -7.48
C GLU A 133 15.28 -4.30 -7.18
N GLY A 134 15.48 -3.54 -6.09
CA GLY A 134 14.51 -2.54 -5.60
C GLY A 134 14.57 -1.21 -6.36
N LEU A 135 13.44 -0.51 -6.38
CA LEU A 135 13.34 0.88 -6.83
C LEU A 135 13.82 1.83 -5.73
N VAL A 136 14.32 3.00 -6.12
CA VAL A 136 14.70 4.05 -5.16
C VAL A 136 13.47 4.45 -4.34
N GLY A 137 13.58 4.43 -3.01
CA GLY A 137 12.50 4.75 -2.08
C GLY A 137 11.60 3.57 -1.68
N GLU A 138 11.62 2.45 -2.40
CA GLU A 138 10.80 1.27 -2.09
C GLU A 138 11.09 0.67 -0.71
N GLU A 139 12.33 0.79 -0.24
CA GLU A 139 12.74 0.23 1.06
C GLU A 139 11.92 0.81 2.21
N ASN A 140 11.61 2.10 2.17
CA ASN A 140 10.80 2.77 3.20
C ASN A 140 9.37 2.21 3.21
N ASP A 141 8.75 2.07 2.05
CA ASP A 141 7.40 1.49 1.92
C ASP A 141 7.34 0.05 2.42
N LEU A 142 8.37 -0.74 2.11
CA LEU A 142 8.48 -2.12 2.60
C LEU A 142 8.60 -2.18 4.13
N ARG A 143 9.37 -1.28 4.73
CA ARG A 143 9.52 -1.18 6.19
C ARG A 143 8.21 -0.76 6.87
N ILE A 144 7.49 0.21 6.32
CA ILE A 144 6.18 0.65 6.81
C ILE A 144 5.22 -0.55 6.83
N ASN A 145 5.13 -1.27 5.70
CA ASN A 145 4.22 -2.40 5.56
C ASN A 145 4.62 -3.59 6.44
N LEU A 146 5.92 -3.87 6.58
CA LEU A 146 6.43 -4.91 7.47
C LEU A 146 6.06 -4.61 8.93
N LEU A 147 6.30 -3.40 9.40
CA LEU A 147 5.97 -3.01 10.77
C LEU A 147 4.46 -3.05 11.04
N ALA A 148 3.63 -2.73 10.04
CA ALA A 148 2.20 -2.91 10.14
C ALA A 148 1.82 -4.39 10.33
N ALA A 149 2.40 -5.30 9.55
CA ALA A 149 2.16 -6.74 9.67
C ALA A 149 2.66 -7.29 11.02
N ASP A 150 3.84 -6.87 11.47
CA ASP A 150 4.40 -7.26 12.77
C ASP A 150 3.55 -6.76 13.96
N ALA A 151 3.02 -5.55 13.88
CA ALA A 151 2.10 -5.02 14.88
C ALA A 151 0.82 -5.86 14.98
N GLN A 152 0.28 -6.31 13.86
CA GLN A 152 -0.89 -7.20 13.84
C GLN A 152 -0.57 -8.60 14.42
N LEU A 153 0.63 -9.14 14.16
CA LEU A 153 1.08 -10.38 14.80
C LEU A 153 1.16 -10.24 16.33
N GLU A 154 1.68 -9.13 16.82
CA GLU A 154 1.71 -8.84 18.26
C GLU A 154 0.28 -8.77 18.84
N TRP A 155 -0.66 -8.12 18.17
CA TRP A 155 -2.07 -8.04 18.58
C TRP A 155 -2.78 -9.40 18.56
N ALA A 156 -2.48 -10.25 17.59
CA ALA A 156 -3.03 -11.61 17.50
C ALA A 156 -2.47 -12.57 18.57
N GLY A 157 -1.45 -12.16 19.34
CA GLY A 157 -0.77 -13.01 20.31
C GLY A 157 0.38 -13.84 19.71
N ASP A 158 0.67 -13.65 18.43
CA ASP A 158 1.73 -14.32 17.67
C ASP A 158 3.07 -13.52 17.65
N GLY A 159 3.25 -12.61 18.58
CA GLY A 159 4.46 -11.77 18.70
C GLY A 159 5.77 -12.55 18.86
N HIS A 160 5.72 -13.85 19.14
CA HIS A 160 6.89 -14.73 19.13
C HIS A 160 7.48 -14.94 17.73
N ARG A 161 6.69 -14.67 16.66
CA ARG A 161 7.11 -14.74 15.24
C ARG A 161 7.83 -13.47 14.77
N VAL A 162 7.67 -12.37 15.52
CA VAL A 162 8.38 -11.11 15.21
C VAL A 162 9.80 -11.19 15.77
N PRO A 163 10.84 -11.04 14.93
CA PRO A 163 12.24 -11.06 15.38
C PRO A 163 12.51 -10.00 16.46
N SER A 164 13.26 -10.35 17.48
CA SER A 164 13.49 -9.47 18.63
C SER A 164 14.21 -8.16 18.27
N ASN A 165 15.05 -8.18 17.26
CA ASN A 165 15.75 -7.00 16.72
C ASN A 165 14.82 -6.08 15.91
N GLU A 166 13.72 -6.58 15.36
CA GLU A 166 12.74 -5.82 14.58
C GLU A 166 11.64 -5.20 15.46
N LYS A 167 11.44 -5.71 16.68
CA LYS A 167 10.45 -5.18 17.63
C LYS A 167 10.68 -3.72 18.04
N GLN A 168 11.87 -3.20 17.80
CA GLN A 168 12.25 -1.86 18.19
C GLN A 168 13.09 -1.23 17.07
N PRO A 169 12.45 -0.68 16.04
CA PRO A 169 13.18 0.02 14.99
C PRO A 169 14.02 1.16 15.55
N GLY A 170 15.18 1.37 14.98
CA GLY A 170 16.09 2.45 15.34
C GLY A 170 15.49 3.83 15.03
N ARG A 171 16.07 4.88 15.61
CA ARG A 171 15.58 6.25 15.38
C ARG A 171 15.68 6.67 13.90
N GLU A 172 16.70 6.19 13.21
CA GLU A 172 16.95 6.47 11.79
C GLU A 172 15.94 5.75 10.87
N GLU A 173 15.35 4.65 11.34
CA GLU A 173 14.30 3.91 10.62
C GLU A 173 12.91 4.52 10.81
N MET A 174 12.75 5.53 11.66
CA MET A 174 11.47 6.18 11.97
C MET A 174 11.48 7.64 11.46
N GLU A 175 11.78 7.81 10.18
CA GLU A 175 11.73 9.12 9.52
C GLU A 175 10.34 9.42 8.95
N ALA A 176 9.57 8.38 8.58
CA ALA A 176 8.18 8.51 8.17
C ALA A 176 7.23 8.42 9.37
N PHE A 177 6.12 9.16 9.34
CA PHE A 177 5.13 9.14 10.42
C PHE A 177 4.46 7.79 10.55
N GLU A 178 4.21 7.07 9.43
CA GLU A 178 3.63 5.73 9.38
C GLU A 178 4.52 4.71 10.08
N THR A 179 5.84 4.80 9.90
CA THR A 179 6.80 3.90 10.55
C THR A 179 6.72 4.07 12.07
N ALA A 180 6.71 5.32 12.55
CA ALA A 180 6.56 5.62 13.98
C ALA A 180 5.21 5.15 14.53
N TYR A 181 4.12 5.32 13.76
CA TYR A 181 2.77 4.86 14.10
C TYR A 181 2.71 3.33 14.23
N ASN A 182 3.19 2.60 13.23
CA ASN A 182 3.18 1.13 13.24
C ASN A 182 4.05 0.55 14.36
N ALA A 183 5.21 1.15 14.63
CA ALA A 183 6.05 0.80 15.78
C ALA A 183 5.33 1.04 17.12
N ALA A 184 4.55 2.12 17.23
CA ALA A 184 3.72 2.39 18.40
C ALA A 184 2.63 1.34 18.58
N CYS A 185 1.96 0.91 17.50
CA CYS A 185 0.95 -0.16 17.53
C CYS A 185 1.54 -1.46 18.06
N GLY A 186 2.75 -1.84 17.64
CA GLY A 186 3.45 -3.00 18.21
C GLY A 186 3.77 -2.83 19.70
N CYS A 187 4.17 -1.63 20.16
CA CYS A 187 4.36 -1.36 21.60
C CYS A 187 3.05 -1.46 22.37
N LEU A 188 1.94 -0.98 21.80
CA LEU A 188 0.59 -1.09 22.39
C LEU A 188 0.20 -2.54 22.60
N ALA A 189 0.38 -3.38 21.59
CA ALA A 189 0.07 -4.80 21.66
C ALA A 189 0.84 -5.53 22.79
N ARG A 190 2.09 -5.10 23.04
CA ARG A 190 2.92 -5.63 24.12
C ARG A 190 2.65 -5.00 25.50
N GLY A 191 1.77 -3.98 25.57
CA GLY A 191 1.48 -3.25 26.81
C GLY A 191 2.54 -2.22 27.21
N ASP A 192 3.49 -1.87 26.34
CA ASP A 192 4.49 -0.82 26.59
C ASP A 192 3.91 0.55 26.25
N PHE A 193 2.97 1.00 27.08
CA PHE A 193 2.23 2.26 26.88
C PHE A 193 3.12 3.50 26.95
N ALA A 194 4.19 3.45 27.75
CA ALA A 194 5.10 4.59 27.86
C ALA A 194 5.85 4.83 26.55
N LYS A 195 6.37 3.77 25.95
CA LYS A 195 7.07 3.84 24.65
C LYS A 195 6.09 4.15 23.52
N ALA A 196 4.90 3.56 23.53
CA ALA A 196 3.84 3.84 22.56
C ALA A 196 3.48 5.34 22.55
N ALA A 197 3.36 5.98 23.73
CA ALA A 197 3.09 7.41 23.84
C ALA A 197 4.17 8.27 23.17
N MET A 198 5.45 7.91 23.35
CA MET A 198 6.58 8.62 22.72
C MET A 198 6.57 8.48 21.20
N LEU A 199 6.29 7.28 20.71
CA LEU A 199 6.27 6.99 19.27
C LEU A 199 5.06 7.64 18.58
N LEU A 200 3.88 7.64 19.21
CA LEU A 200 2.69 8.33 18.69
C LEU A 200 2.88 9.84 18.65
N LYS A 201 3.58 10.41 19.66
CA LYS A 201 3.94 11.83 19.62
C LYS A 201 4.85 12.11 18.42
N ARG A 202 5.90 11.29 18.21
CA ARG A 202 6.79 11.44 17.06
C ARG A 202 6.04 11.29 15.73
N SER A 203 5.16 10.30 15.63
CA SER A 203 4.31 10.11 14.42
C SER A 203 3.49 11.37 14.12
N ARG A 204 2.85 11.93 15.14
CA ARG A 204 2.09 13.16 15.01
C ARG A 204 2.97 14.33 14.57
N ASP A 205 4.10 14.55 15.25
CA ASP A 205 5.02 15.65 14.94
C ASP A 205 5.53 15.55 13.48
N LEU A 206 5.82 14.34 12.99
CA LEU A 206 6.25 14.08 11.61
C LEU A 206 5.12 14.31 10.58
N CYS A 207 3.89 13.86 10.88
CA CYS A 207 2.74 14.06 10.01
C CYS A 207 2.40 15.55 9.86
N GLU A 208 2.40 16.30 10.98
CA GLU A 208 2.16 17.74 10.99
C GLU A 208 3.25 18.51 10.21
N ALA A 209 4.50 18.04 10.27
CA ALA A 209 5.66 18.66 9.60
C ALA A 209 5.82 18.24 8.13
N SER A 210 5.07 17.25 7.64
CA SER A 210 5.20 16.78 6.26
C SER A 210 4.89 17.89 5.27
N GLU A 211 5.76 18.09 4.29
CA GLU A 211 5.56 19.04 3.17
C GLU A 211 4.86 18.38 1.97
N ASP A 212 4.86 17.04 1.93
CA ASP A 212 4.29 16.24 0.84
C ASP A 212 2.78 16.07 0.95
N LEU A 213 2.19 16.31 2.14
CA LEU A 213 0.76 16.17 2.39
C LEU A 213 0.06 17.53 2.38
N GLY A 214 -1.07 17.61 1.68
CA GLY A 214 -2.00 18.73 1.76
C GLY A 214 -2.72 18.79 3.13
N ASP A 215 -3.34 19.94 3.46
CA ASP A 215 -3.99 20.16 4.76
C ASP A 215 -5.10 19.13 5.05
N GLU A 216 -5.91 18.75 4.05
CA GLU A 216 -6.98 17.75 4.22
C GLU A 216 -6.43 16.33 4.37
N GLU A 217 -5.34 16.00 3.67
CA GLU A 217 -4.66 14.72 3.81
C GLU A 217 -4.05 14.59 5.21
N LYS A 218 -3.37 15.65 5.69
CA LYS A 218 -2.84 15.69 7.07
C LYS A 218 -3.92 15.44 8.11
N LYS A 219 -5.09 16.08 7.97
CA LYS A 219 -6.20 15.84 8.89
C LYS A 219 -6.62 14.38 8.91
N THR A 220 -6.75 13.77 7.73
CA THR A 220 -7.12 12.36 7.60
C THR A 220 -6.11 11.45 8.26
N GLU A 221 -4.81 11.68 8.03
CA GLU A 221 -3.74 10.86 8.60
C GLU A 221 -3.54 11.09 10.12
N LEU A 222 -3.85 12.27 10.63
CA LEU A 222 -3.76 12.58 12.06
C LEU A 222 -4.83 11.88 12.89
N VAL A 223 -6.02 11.61 12.35
CA VAL A 223 -7.14 10.99 13.09
C VAL A 223 -6.74 9.68 13.76
N PRO A 224 -6.22 8.66 13.06
CA PRO A 224 -5.82 7.40 13.70
C PRO A 224 -4.71 7.59 14.75
N ILE A 225 -3.78 8.52 14.53
CA ILE A 225 -2.71 8.83 15.48
C ILE A 225 -3.29 9.39 16.77
N ILE A 226 -4.19 10.38 16.68
CA ILE A 226 -4.83 11.04 17.84
C ILE A 226 -5.71 10.05 18.61
N VAL A 227 -6.44 9.17 17.91
CA VAL A 227 -7.24 8.12 18.55
C VAL A 227 -6.35 7.18 19.38
N GLN A 228 -5.22 6.75 18.83
CA GLN A 228 -4.29 5.90 19.58
C GLN A 228 -3.62 6.65 20.74
N GLN A 229 -3.32 7.95 20.59
CA GLN A 229 -2.82 8.78 21.69
C GLN A 229 -3.84 8.87 22.84
N ALA A 230 -5.13 9.08 22.55
CA ALA A 230 -6.20 9.10 23.54
C ALA A 230 -6.31 7.75 24.27
N TYR A 231 -6.24 6.65 23.53
CA TYR A 231 -6.21 5.30 24.11
C TYR A 231 -5.02 5.11 25.07
N VAL A 232 -3.82 5.47 24.64
CA VAL A 232 -2.60 5.35 25.47
C VAL A 232 -2.71 6.23 26.72
N SER A 233 -3.15 7.46 26.60
CA SER A 233 -3.34 8.38 27.74
C SER A 233 -4.33 7.81 28.75
N THR A 234 -5.42 7.15 28.29
CA THR A 234 -6.36 6.43 29.15
C THR A 234 -5.65 5.29 29.89
N LYS A 235 -4.84 4.47 29.21
CA LYS A 235 -4.06 3.37 29.83
C LYS A 235 -3.03 3.83 30.86
N LEU A 236 -2.49 5.04 30.66
CA LEU A 236 -1.55 5.69 31.59
C LEU A 236 -2.25 6.45 32.73
N GLY A 237 -3.57 6.46 32.80
CA GLY A 237 -4.35 7.18 33.81
C GLY A 237 -4.46 8.69 33.60
N LYS A 238 -4.05 9.20 32.45
CA LYS A 238 -4.06 10.63 32.08
C LYS A 238 -5.42 11.00 31.44
N LEU A 239 -6.49 10.94 32.22
CA LEU A 239 -7.86 11.03 31.69
C LEU A 239 -8.20 12.40 31.08
N GLU A 240 -7.66 13.48 31.64
CA GLU A 240 -7.87 14.85 31.11
C GLU A 240 -7.22 15.00 29.72
N GLU A 241 -5.99 14.48 29.55
CA GLU A 241 -5.30 14.47 28.26
C GLU A 241 -6.06 13.61 27.23
N ALA A 242 -6.53 12.43 27.64
CA ALA A 242 -7.34 11.56 26.79
C ALA A 242 -8.63 12.26 26.31
N ALA A 243 -9.35 12.94 27.22
CA ALA A 243 -10.58 13.66 26.87
C ALA A 243 -10.30 14.85 25.92
N ALA A 244 -9.20 15.57 26.13
CA ALA A 244 -8.80 16.66 25.25
C ALA A 244 -8.51 16.17 23.83
N LEU A 245 -7.80 15.04 23.67
CA LEU A 245 -7.50 14.42 22.37
C LEU A 245 -8.76 13.94 21.65
N GLN A 246 -9.73 13.35 22.37
CA GLN A 246 -11.01 12.93 21.78
C GLN A 246 -11.82 14.12 21.24
N ASN A 247 -11.80 15.25 21.93
CA ASN A 247 -12.51 16.44 21.47
C ASN A 247 -11.95 17.01 20.17
N VAL A 248 -10.64 16.84 19.90
CA VAL A 248 -10.02 17.27 18.62
C VAL A 248 -10.63 16.47 17.44
N VAL A 249 -10.81 15.16 17.60
CA VAL A 249 -11.35 14.30 16.54
C VAL A 249 -12.83 14.61 16.24
N VAL A 250 -13.62 14.96 17.27
CA VAL A 250 -15.08 15.20 17.13
C VAL A 250 -15.38 16.59 16.53
N LEU A 251 -14.49 17.55 16.67
CA LEU A 251 -14.71 18.93 16.19
C LEU A 251 -14.31 19.14 14.72
N ASP A 252 -13.60 18.18 14.11
CA ASP A 252 -13.18 18.23 12.70
C ASP A 252 -14.13 17.44 11.77
N GLU A 253 -15.24 16.87 12.28
CA GLU A 253 -16.38 16.34 11.51
C GLU A 253 -17.43 17.44 11.22
#